data_f558d67b39a583c8e20ea37f720a93c3
#
_entry.id   f558d67b39a583c8e20ea37f720a93c3
#
_cell.length_a   1.000
_cell.length_b   1.000
_cell.length_c   1.000
_cell.angle_alpha   90.00
_cell.angle_beta   90.00
_cell.angle_gamma   90.00
#
_symmetry.space_group_name_H-M   'P 1'
#
loop_
_entity.id
_entity.type
_entity.pdbx_description
1 polymer ?
#
loop_
_entity_poly.entity_id
_entity_poly.type
_entity_poly.pdbx_seq_one_letter_code
_entity_poly.pdbx_strand_id
1 'polypeptide(L)'
;TVRSLAEAQYAWTEKQAKLAVVICKRYLTKFQKHGMDIKSLLDRPQYEQPFRVINFQKSIEKYIEEDIEKIELKFPYDKKLVRLVKLVKDCRGLPYGLVKYDGESKKWTFDQTDVTTYFLTLIAIRYDFKFIDETLLDDFDQVKKEIKGYKQPTARLVGNEIVIDNAAESLQEYWHTNVKHKKP
;
A
#
# COMPACT_ATOMS: atom_id res chain seq x y z
N THR A 1 2.31 -22.38 5.42
CA THR A 1 1.29 -21.89 6.40
C THR A 1 1.00 -22.94 7.47
N VAL A 2 0.72 -24.20 7.14
CA VAL A 2 0.48 -25.27 8.16
C VAL A 2 1.74 -25.51 8.97
N ARG A 3 2.87 -25.67 8.32
CA ARG A 3 4.18 -25.85 8.97
C ARG A 3 4.52 -24.67 9.89
N SER A 4 4.33 -23.41 9.43
CA SER A 4 4.57 -22.22 10.26
C SER A 4 3.68 -22.15 11.50
N LEU A 5 2.45 -22.70 11.46
CA LEU A 5 1.57 -22.76 12.63
C LEU A 5 2.02 -23.87 13.61
N ALA A 6 2.45 -25.02 13.08
CA ALA A 6 2.92 -26.14 13.89
C ALA A 6 4.25 -25.85 14.60
N GLU A 7 5.14 -25.10 13.96
CA GLU A 7 6.47 -24.73 14.45
C GLU A 7 6.49 -23.41 15.25
N ALA A 8 5.32 -22.80 15.49
CA ALA A 8 5.25 -21.52 16.20
C ALA A 8 5.69 -21.68 17.67
N GLN A 9 6.74 -20.98 18.05
CA GLN A 9 7.30 -20.96 19.42
C GLN A 9 6.55 -20.02 20.38
N TYR A 10 5.45 -19.40 19.93
CA TYR A 10 4.67 -18.41 20.68
C TYR A 10 3.17 -18.69 20.55
N ALA A 11 2.41 -18.18 21.51
CA ALA A 11 0.96 -18.31 21.52
C ALA A 11 0.34 -17.83 20.20
N TRP A 12 -0.64 -18.55 19.70
CA TRP A 12 -1.34 -18.19 18.47
C TRP A 12 -2.22 -16.96 18.67
N THR A 13 -2.41 -16.21 17.61
CA THR A 13 -3.48 -15.23 17.57
C THR A 13 -4.82 -15.92 17.36
N GLU A 14 -5.92 -15.29 17.74
CA GLU A 14 -7.26 -15.82 17.50
C GLU A 14 -7.51 -16.20 16.04
N LYS A 15 -7.00 -15.38 15.09
CA LYS A 15 -7.09 -15.65 13.63
C LYS A 15 -6.32 -16.91 13.24
N GLN A 16 -5.13 -17.12 13.82
CA GLN A 16 -4.32 -18.31 13.56
C GLN A 16 -5.00 -19.56 14.11
N ALA A 17 -5.56 -19.48 15.31
CA ALA A 17 -6.31 -20.55 15.90
C ALA A 17 -7.55 -20.95 15.09
N LYS A 18 -8.36 -19.97 14.66
CA LYS A 18 -9.48 -20.19 13.75
C LYS A 18 -9.05 -20.84 12.43
N LEU A 19 -7.93 -20.40 11.86
CA LEU A 19 -7.38 -20.98 10.63
C LEU A 19 -6.96 -22.44 10.85
N ALA A 20 -6.31 -22.76 11.97
CA ALA A 20 -5.93 -24.14 12.31
C ALA A 20 -7.15 -25.04 12.37
N VAL A 21 -8.22 -24.62 13.03
CA VAL A 21 -9.50 -25.37 13.09
C VAL A 21 -10.07 -25.60 11.68
N VAL A 22 -10.09 -24.60 10.82
CA VAL A 22 -10.56 -24.74 9.44
C VAL A 22 -9.73 -25.74 8.65
N ILE A 23 -8.41 -25.69 8.80
CA ILE A 23 -7.49 -26.65 8.15
C ILE A 23 -7.78 -28.07 8.67
N CYS A 24 -7.85 -28.27 9.97
CA CYS A 24 -8.13 -29.59 10.56
C CYS A 24 -9.49 -30.15 10.12
N LYS A 25 -10.54 -29.32 10.06
CA LYS A 25 -11.86 -29.72 9.54
C LYS A 25 -11.77 -30.18 8.08
N ARG A 26 -11.00 -29.50 7.23
CA ARG A 26 -10.80 -29.89 5.82
C ARG A 26 -10.13 -31.25 5.68
N TYR A 27 -9.27 -31.63 6.60
CA TYR A 27 -8.53 -32.89 6.56
C TYR A 27 -9.05 -33.93 7.53
N LEU A 28 -10.25 -33.78 8.12
CA LEU A 28 -10.82 -34.65 9.13
C LEU A 28 -10.81 -36.12 8.72
N THR A 29 -11.22 -36.43 7.48
CA THR A 29 -11.22 -37.81 6.96
C THR A 29 -9.82 -38.43 6.87
N LYS A 30 -8.79 -37.62 6.66
CA LYS A 30 -7.39 -38.11 6.69
C LYS A 30 -6.96 -38.45 8.11
N PHE A 31 -7.30 -37.61 9.09
CA PHE A 31 -7.03 -37.90 10.50
C PHE A 31 -7.70 -39.18 10.95
N GLN A 32 -8.98 -39.36 10.60
CA GLN A 32 -9.73 -40.60 10.93
C GLN A 32 -9.11 -41.86 10.30
N LYS A 33 -8.64 -41.80 9.04
CA LYS A 33 -7.92 -42.89 8.38
C LYS A 33 -6.62 -43.31 9.10
N HIS A 34 -6.00 -42.37 9.83
CA HIS A 34 -4.82 -42.62 10.64
C HIS A 34 -5.16 -42.91 12.13
N GLY A 35 -6.43 -43.22 12.47
CA GLY A 35 -6.86 -43.57 13.81
C GLY A 35 -6.98 -42.39 14.78
N MET A 36 -6.91 -41.13 14.27
CA MET A 36 -7.04 -39.93 15.11
C MET A 36 -8.45 -39.38 15.03
N ASP A 37 -9.23 -39.52 16.10
CA ASP A 37 -10.53 -38.84 16.22
C ASP A 37 -10.36 -37.47 16.87
N ILE A 38 -10.32 -36.43 16.02
CA ILE A 38 -10.19 -35.04 16.44
C ILE A 38 -11.52 -34.28 16.37
N LYS A 39 -12.62 -34.93 16.07
CA LYS A 39 -13.93 -34.27 15.87
C LYS A 39 -14.36 -33.47 17.08
N SER A 40 -14.31 -34.09 18.27
CA SER A 40 -14.68 -33.45 19.54
C SER A 40 -13.83 -32.20 19.83
N LEU A 41 -12.53 -32.25 19.53
CA LEU A 41 -11.61 -31.10 19.67
C LEU A 41 -11.93 -29.96 18.70
N LEU A 42 -12.45 -30.30 17.52
CA LEU A 42 -12.81 -29.30 16.52
C LEU A 42 -14.15 -28.61 16.75
N ASP A 43 -15.07 -29.32 17.45
CA ASP A 43 -16.38 -28.77 17.78
C ASP A 43 -16.30 -27.83 19.00
N ARG A 44 -15.39 -28.09 19.93
CA ARG A 44 -15.13 -27.26 21.12
C ARG A 44 -13.62 -27.12 21.34
N PRO A 45 -12.92 -26.33 20.52
CA PRO A 45 -11.48 -26.20 20.67
C PRO A 45 -11.13 -25.57 22.03
N GLN A 46 -10.24 -26.25 22.75
CA GLN A 46 -9.67 -25.74 23.99
C GLN A 46 -8.24 -25.26 23.71
N TYR A 47 -7.87 -24.13 24.26
CA TYR A 47 -6.54 -23.54 24.09
C TYR A 47 -5.86 -23.43 25.44
N GLU A 48 -4.68 -24.02 25.56
CA GLU A 48 -3.89 -24.04 26.83
C GLU A 48 -3.37 -22.63 27.21
N GLN A 49 -3.21 -21.78 26.22
CA GLN A 49 -2.69 -20.42 26.39
C GLN A 49 -3.65 -19.37 25.84
N PRO A 50 -3.75 -18.20 26.47
CA PRO A 50 -4.55 -17.10 25.93
C PRO A 50 -4.01 -16.68 24.56
N PHE A 51 -4.90 -16.20 23.70
CA PHE A 51 -4.47 -15.71 22.39
C PHE A 51 -3.55 -14.52 22.51
N ARG A 52 -2.50 -14.52 21.69
CA ARG A 52 -1.62 -13.37 21.57
C ARG A 52 -2.36 -12.22 20.89
N VAL A 53 -2.47 -11.11 21.59
CA VAL A 53 -2.95 -9.84 21.04
C VAL A 53 -1.78 -9.13 20.39
N ILE A 54 -1.87 -8.89 19.10
CA ILE A 54 -0.89 -8.08 18.38
C ILE A 54 -1.44 -6.65 18.31
N ASN A 55 -1.04 -5.82 19.25
CA ASN A 55 -1.27 -4.38 19.18
C ASN A 55 -0.23 -3.79 18.23
N PHE A 56 -0.59 -3.73 16.95
CA PHE A 56 0.26 -3.14 15.95
C PHE A 56 -0.32 -1.77 15.57
N GLN A 57 0.32 -0.72 16.06
CA GLN A 57 -0.06 0.63 15.70
C GLN A 57 0.38 0.91 14.25
N LYS A 58 -0.56 1.32 13.42
CA LYS A 58 -0.24 1.82 12.08
C LYS A 58 0.47 3.16 12.22
N SER A 59 1.59 3.33 11.52
CA SER A 59 2.34 4.57 11.52
C SER A 59 2.83 4.95 10.13
N ILE A 60 3.00 6.23 9.94
CA ILE A 60 3.67 6.83 8.79
C ILE A 60 4.68 7.84 9.31
N GLU A 61 5.86 7.85 8.71
CA GLU A 61 6.92 8.79 9.04
C GLU A 61 7.71 9.18 7.80
N LYS A 62 8.27 10.38 7.85
CA LYS A 62 9.24 10.88 6.89
C LYS A 62 10.62 10.87 7.52
N TYR A 63 11.64 10.45 6.80
CA TYR A 63 13.02 10.46 7.27
C TYR A 63 13.99 10.60 6.09
N ILE A 64 15.25 10.88 6.37
CA ILE A 64 16.32 10.99 5.38
C ILE A 64 17.24 9.77 5.51
N GLU A 65 17.51 9.12 4.40
CA GLU A 65 18.49 8.04 4.28
C GLU A 65 19.36 8.26 3.05
N GLU A 66 20.68 8.33 3.22
CA GLU A 66 21.64 8.57 2.12
C GLU A 66 21.31 9.83 1.29
N ASP A 67 20.98 10.92 1.98
CA ASP A 67 20.57 12.21 1.38
C ASP A 67 19.27 12.17 0.55
N ILE A 68 18.51 11.07 0.65
CA ILE A 68 17.22 10.91 0.00
C ILE A 68 16.11 10.97 1.05
N GLU A 69 15.14 11.84 0.83
CA GLU A 69 13.93 11.88 1.66
C GLU A 69 13.06 10.67 1.36
N LYS A 70 12.61 9.98 2.41
CA LYS A 70 11.82 8.76 2.32
C LYS A 70 10.58 8.83 3.19
N ILE A 71 9.54 8.13 2.76
CA ILE A 71 8.31 7.92 3.52
C ILE A 71 8.21 6.44 3.88
N GLU A 72 8.10 6.14 5.17
CA GLU A 72 7.90 4.80 5.69
C GLU A 72 6.46 4.61 6.18
N LEU A 73 5.82 3.52 5.73
CA LEU A 73 4.54 3.07 6.26
C LEU A 73 4.72 1.75 6.99
N LYS A 74 4.22 1.69 8.20
CA LYS A 74 4.20 0.49 9.02
C LYS A 74 2.76 0.12 9.39
N PHE A 75 2.32 -1.08 9.00
CA PHE A 75 0.97 -1.56 9.31
C PHE A 75 0.90 -3.09 9.32
N PRO A 76 -0.04 -3.68 10.09
CA PRO A 76 -0.27 -5.12 10.07
C PRO A 76 -0.82 -5.52 8.69
N TYR A 77 -0.67 -6.80 8.33
CA TYR A 77 -1.20 -7.26 7.05
C TYR A 77 -2.70 -6.95 6.92
N ASP A 78 -3.03 -6.10 6.00
CA ASP A 78 -4.38 -5.78 5.55
C ASP A 78 -4.40 -5.82 4.02
N LYS A 79 -5.25 -6.69 3.46
CA LYS A 79 -5.34 -6.89 2.01
C LYS A 79 -5.70 -5.61 1.25
N LYS A 80 -6.55 -4.74 1.84
CA LYS A 80 -6.96 -3.47 1.22
C LYS A 80 -5.81 -2.47 1.22
N LEU A 81 -5.14 -2.32 2.36
CA LEU A 81 -3.99 -1.42 2.48
C LEU A 81 -2.84 -1.85 1.57
N VAL A 82 -2.50 -3.15 1.56
CA VAL A 82 -1.47 -3.68 0.65
C VAL A 82 -1.80 -3.39 -0.82
N ARG A 83 -3.08 -3.53 -1.21
CA ARG A 83 -3.52 -3.20 -2.57
C ARG A 83 -3.36 -1.71 -2.87
N LEU A 84 -3.75 -0.83 -1.96
CA LEU A 84 -3.63 0.62 -2.14
C LEU A 84 -2.16 1.06 -2.24
N VAL A 85 -1.31 0.56 -1.35
CA VAL A 85 0.13 0.83 -1.36
C VAL A 85 0.78 0.36 -2.66
N LYS A 86 0.37 -0.82 -3.18
CA LYS A 86 0.83 -1.31 -4.48
C LYS A 86 0.36 -0.43 -5.65
N LEU A 87 -0.85 0.13 -5.59
CA LEU A 87 -1.32 1.07 -6.61
C LEU A 87 -0.47 2.35 -6.64
N VAL A 88 -0.02 2.83 -5.48
CA VAL A 88 0.92 3.98 -5.44
C VAL A 88 2.24 3.61 -6.12
N LYS A 89 2.78 2.41 -5.82
CA LYS A 89 3.99 1.89 -6.48
C LYS A 89 3.86 1.85 -8.02
N ASP A 90 2.68 1.49 -8.51
CA ASP A 90 2.42 1.29 -9.93
C ASP A 90 1.97 2.59 -10.63
N CYS A 91 1.95 3.74 -9.93
CA CYS A 91 1.64 5.04 -10.52
C CYS A 91 2.65 5.39 -11.62
N ARG A 92 2.13 5.85 -12.77
CA ARG A 92 2.98 6.34 -13.86
C ARG A 92 3.78 7.56 -13.41
N GLY A 93 5.04 7.60 -13.77
CA GLY A 93 5.95 8.71 -13.44
C GLY A 93 6.79 8.48 -12.18
N LEU A 94 6.56 7.40 -11.43
CA LEU A 94 7.50 7.00 -10.38
C LEU A 94 8.65 6.22 -11.00
N PRO A 95 9.91 6.58 -10.72
CA PRO A 95 11.06 5.81 -11.17
C PRO A 95 11.01 4.38 -10.62
N TYR A 96 11.49 3.43 -11.41
CA TYR A 96 11.55 2.02 -11.01
C TYR A 96 12.51 1.85 -9.83
N GLY A 97 12.09 1.17 -8.78
CA GLY A 97 12.99 0.83 -7.66
C GLY A 97 12.79 1.61 -6.37
N LEU A 98 11.94 2.64 -6.37
CA LEU A 98 11.72 3.52 -5.22
C LEU A 98 10.87 2.93 -4.09
N VAL A 99 10.47 1.66 -4.18
CA VAL A 99 9.60 1.04 -3.18
C VAL A 99 10.23 -0.24 -2.67
N LYS A 100 10.54 -0.26 -1.40
CA LYS A 100 11.04 -1.46 -0.70
C LYS A 100 9.99 -1.95 0.31
N TYR A 101 9.86 -3.25 0.45
CA TYR A 101 9.08 -3.88 1.50
C TYR A 101 9.97 -4.79 2.32
N ASP A 102 10.05 -4.51 3.61
CA ASP A 102 10.70 -5.39 4.57
C ASP A 102 9.65 -6.27 5.26
N GLY A 103 9.75 -7.58 5.03
CA GLY A 103 8.82 -8.58 5.56
C GLY A 103 8.97 -8.83 7.06
N GLU A 104 10.13 -8.58 7.64
CA GLU A 104 10.39 -8.78 9.07
C GLU A 104 9.78 -7.64 9.88
N SER A 105 10.12 -6.42 9.54
CA SER A 105 9.60 -5.23 10.22
C SER A 105 8.19 -4.82 9.75
N LYS A 106 7.70 -5.41 8.63
CA LYS A 106 6.42 -5.09 7.97
C LYS A 106 6.32 -3.63 7.53
N LYS A 107 7.42 -3.11 7.05
CA LYS A 107 7.59 -1.74 6.61
C LYS A 107 7.56 -1.62 5.10
N TRP A 108 6.90 -0.58 4.61
CA TRP A 108 6.95 -0.14 3.23
C TRP A 108 7.70 1.18 3.19
N THR A 109 8.78 1.24 2.44
CA THR A 109 9.59 2.44 2.26
C THR A 109 9.46 2.94 0.83
N PHE A 110 9.23 4.24 0.68
CA PHE A 110 9.12 4.94 -0.59
C PHE A 110 10.08 6.12 -0.59
N ASP A 111 10.69 6.40 -1.72
CA ASP A 111 11.34 7.70 -1.87
C ASP A 111 10.25 8.79 -1.94
N GLN A 112 10.52 9.92 -1.32
CA GLN A 112 9.58 11.04 -1.29
C GLN A 112 9.53 11.72 -2.66
N THR A 113 8.35 11.88 -3.17
CA THR A 113 7.99 12.64 -4.37
C THR A 113 6.60 13.23 -4.12
N ASP A 114 6.17 14.20 -4.91
CA ASP A 114 4.80 14.75 -4.80
C ASP A 114 3.73 13.66 -4.86
N VAL A 115 3.92 12.67 -5.74
CA VAL A 115 3.00 11.55 -5.92
C VAL A 115 2.95 10.68 -4.66
N THR A 116 4.11 10.27 -4.12
CA THR A 116 4.17 9.44 -2.92
C THR A 116 3.68 10.20 -1.70
N THR A 117 4.08 11.46 -1.52
CA THR A 117 3.59 12.36 -0.47
C THR A 117 2.06 12.45 -0.49
N TYR A 118 1.48 12.76 -1.65
CA TYR A 118 0.04 12.92 -1.76
C TYR A 118 -0.73 11.63 -1.45
N PHE A 119 -0.41 10.54 -2.15
CA PHE A 119 -1.21 9.31 -2.03
C PHE A 119 -0.97 8.56 -0.73
N LEU A 120 0.28 8.49 -0.22
CA LEU A 120 0.56 7.78 1.02
C LEU A 120 -0.01 8.52 2.23
N THR A 121 0.07 9.86 2.25
CA THR A 121 -0.55 10.68 3.29
C THR A 121 -2.08 10.58 3.25
N LEU A 122 -2.68 10.59 2.06
CA LEU A 122 -4.12 10.38 1.91
C LEU A 122 -4.57 9.01 2.44
N ILE A 123 -3.80 7.95 2.16
CA ILE A 123 -4.05 6.62 2.72
C ILE A 123 -3.91 6.65 4.24
N ALA A 124 -2.86 7.29 4.75
CA ALA A 124 -2.60 7.39 6.19
C ALA A 124 -3.76 8.09 6.94
N ILE A 125 -4.23 9.23 6.43
CA ILE A 125 -5.38 9.95 6.98
C ILE A 125 -6.64 9.07 6.93
N ARG A 126 -6.93 8.45 5.79
CA ARG A 126 -8.17 7.67 5.60
C ARG A 126 -8.23 6.40 6.46
N TYR A 127 -7.09 5.81 6.78
CA TYR A 127 -7.01 4.56 7.53
C TYR A 127 -6.46 4.71 8.94
N ASP A 128 -6.44 5.93 9.43
CA ASP A 128 -6.09 6.27 10.82
C ASP A 128 -4.69 5.77 11.20
N PHE A 129 -3.69 6.24 10.45
CA PHE A 129 -2.28 6.05 10.80
C PHE A 129 -1.84 7.14 11.77
N LYS A 130 -0.98 6.77 12.71
CA LYS A 130 -0.28 7.75 13.53
C LYS A 130 0.83 8.40 12.70
N PHE A 131 0.81 9.70 12.58
CA PHE A 131 1.92 10.47 12.03
C PHE A 131 2.99 10.57 13.11
N ILE A 132 4.21 10.12 12.79
CA ILE A 132 5.37 10.22 13.68
C ILE A 132 6.04 11.58 13.46
N ASP A 133 6.08 12.03 12.20
CA ASP A 133 6.56 13.34 11.78
C ASP A 133 5.39 14.13 11.17
N GLU A 134 5.07 15.26 11.77
CA GLU A 134 3.97 16.15 11.35
C GLU A 134 4.33 16.97 10.09
N THR A 135 5.63 17.13 9.78
CA THR A 135 6.07 17.87 8.58
C THR A 135 5.55 17.25 7.28
N LEU A 136 5.26 15.93 7.30
CA LEU A 136 4.64 15.24 6.17
C LEU A 136 3.23 15.78 5.85
N LEU A 137 2.51 16.31 6.84
CA LEU A 137 1.20 16.94 6.61
C LEU A 137 1.35 18.31 5.93
N ASP A 138 2.39 19.06 6.27
CA ASP A 138 2.70 20.34 5.61
C ASP A 138 3.07 20.11 4.15
N ASP A 139 3.94 19.13 3.88
CA ASP A 139 4.29 18.71 2.52
C ASP A 139 3.04 18.29 1.72
N PHE A 140 2.16 17.51 2.34
CA PHE A 140 0.91 17.09 1.71
C PHE A 140 0.00 18.27 1.37
N ASP A 141 -0.14 19.24 2.27
CA ASP A 141 -0.97 20.42 2.03
C ASP A 141 -0.38 21.32 0.95
N GLN A 142 0.95 21.39 0.83
CA GLN A 142 1.62 22.08 -0.26
C GLN A 142 1.31 21.41 -1.61
N VAL A 143 1.58 20.10 -1.73
CA VAL A 143 1.29 19.33 -2.95
C VAL A 143 -0.20 19.41 -3.33
N LYS A 144 -1.09 19.39 -2.35
CA LYS A 144 -2.54 19.53 -2.58
C LYS A 144 -2.93 20.92 -3.12
N LYS A 145 -2.25 21.98 -2.70
CA LYS A 145 -2.45 23.33 -3.26
C LYS A 145 -2.02 23.39 -4.71
N GLU A 146 -0.87 22.80 -5.01
CA GLU A 146 -0.33 22.72 -6.38
C GLU A 146 -1.27 21.94 -7.31
N ILE A 147 -1.75 20.76 -6.86
CA ILE A 147 -2.74 19.97 -7.62
C ILE A 147 -4.04 20.76 -7.85
N LYS A 148 -4.52 21.52 -6.86
CA LYS A 148 -5.73 22.35 -7.02
C LYS A 148 -5.52 23.50 -8.00
N GLY A 149 -4.31 24.02 -8.09
CA GLY A 149 -3.91 25.03 -9.06
C GLY A 149 -3.75 24.48 -10.48
N TYR A 150 -3.62 23.16 -10.61
CA TYR A 150 -3.42 22.49 -11.89
C TYR A 150 -4.69 22.52 -12.72
N LYS A 151 -4.65 23.25 -13.83
CA LYS A 151 -5.71 23.23 -14.84
C LYS A 151 -5.43 22.11 -15.83
N GLN A 152 -6.38 21.18 -16.00
CA GLN A 152 -6.21 20.13 -17.00
C GLN A 152 -5.92 20.72 -18.39
N PRO A 153 -4.93 20.16 -19.12
CA PRO A 153 -4.74 20.53 -20.51
C PRO A 153 -6.02 20.29 -21.30
N THR A 154 -6.43 21.28 -22.06
CA THR A 154 -7.60 21.17 -22.93
C THR A 154 -7.19 21.51 -24.36
N ALA A 155 -7.73 20.77 -25.32
CA ALA A 155 -7.54 21.06 -26.74
C ALA A 155 -8.85 21.58 -27.31
N ARG A 156 -8.78 22.71 -28.01
CA ARG A 156 -9.94 23.32 -28.69
C ARG A 156 -9.59 23.69 -30.12
N LEU A 157 -10.56 23.61 -30.99
CA LEU A 157 -10.43 24.05 -32.37
C LEU A 157 -10.78 25.55 -32.45
N VAL A 158 -9.84 26.33 -32.92
CA VAL A 158 -10.01 27.79 -33.18
C VAL A 158 -9.75 28.05 -34.67
N GLY A 159 -10.81 28.24 -35.44
CA GLY A 159 -10.72 28.23 -36.90
C GLY A 159 -10.26 26.85 -37.40
N ASN A 160 -9.12 26.82 -38.11
CA ASN A 160 -8.48 25.59 -38.60
C ASN A 160 -7.28 25.15 -37.76
N GLU A 161 -7.08 25.75 -36.59
CA GLU A 161 -5.96 25.42 -35.71
C GLU A 161 -6.44 24.79 -34.42
N ILE A 162 -5.72 23.74 -33.94
CA ILE A 162 -5.90 23.18 -32.62
C ILE A 162 -5.04 23.97 -31.66
N VAL A 163 -5.68 24.56 -30.64
CA VAL A 163 -5.04 25.26 -29.55
C VAL A 163 -5.07 24.38 -28.30
N ILE A 164 -3.91 24.19 -27.68
CA ILE A 164 -3.80 23.46 -26.44
C ILE A 164 -3.58 24.47 -25.30
N ASP A 165 -4.57 24.55 -24.42
CA ASP A 165 -4.50 25.41 -23.24
C ASP A 165 -4.04 24.58 -22.01
N ASN A 166 -3.37 25.23 -21.06
CA ASN A 166 -2.91 24.65 -19.79
C ASN A 166 -2.01 23.40 -19.93
N ALA A 167 -1.30 23.23 -21.04
CA ALA A 167 -0.32 22.18 -21.20
C ALA A 167 1.04 22.61 -20.64
N ALA A 168 1.83 21.64 -20.16
CA ALA A 168 3.21 21.89 -19.81
C ALA A 168 4.00 22.44 -21.03
N GLU A 169 4.97 23.29 -20.76
CA GLU A 169 5.74 23.98 -21.79
C GLU A 169 6.36 23.00 -22.79
N SER A 170 6.92 21.87 -22.30
CA SER A 170 7.46 20.80 -23.11
C SER A 170 6.44 20.15 -24.07
N LEU A 171 5.17 20.05 -23.68
CA LEU A 171 4.11 19.51 -24.53
C LEU A 171 3.67 20.53 -25.57
N GLN A 172 3.66 21.82 -25.23
CA GLN A 172 3.40 22.92 -26.17
C GLN A 172 4.49 23.01 -27.24
N GLU A 173 5.75 22.91 -26.84
CA GLU A 173 6.90 22.88 -27.78
C GLU A 173 6.83 21.66 -28.69
N TYR A 174 6.56 20.46 -28.13
CA TYR A 174 6.41 19.24 -28.93
C TYR A 174 5.29 19.38 -29.96
N TRP A 175 4.14 19.93 -29.56
CA TRP A 175 3.00 20.17 -30.45
C TRP A 175 3.36 21.13 -31.58
N HIS A 176 3.95 22.26 -31.26
CA HIS A 176 4.36 23.26 -32.27
C HIS A 176 5.38 22.69 -33.24
N THR A 177 6.36 21.93 -32.77
CA THR A 177 7.45 21.42 -33.60
C THR A 177 7.04 20.23 -34.46
N ASN A 178 6.21 19.30 -33.93
CA ASN A 178 6.00 17.99 -34.55
C ASN A 178 4.62 17.80 -35.18
N VAL A 179 3.61 18.55 -34.72
CA VAL A 179 2.21 18.32 -35.12
C VAL A 179 1.67 19.46 -35.97
N LYS A 180 1.93 20.71 -35.59
CA LYS A 180 1.40 21.89 -36.30
C LYS A 180 1.85 21.97 -37.76
N HIS A 181 3.00 21.41 -38.12
CA HIS A 181 3.57 21.46 -39.45
C HIS A 181 3.30 20.22 -40.32
N LYS A 182 2.67 19.21 -39.82
CA LYS A 182 2.17 18.10 -40.63
C LYS A 182 0.83 18.51 -41.27
N LYS A 183 0.89 19.14 -42.41
CA LYS A 183 -0.30 19.30 -43.27
C LYS A 183 -0.81 17.87 -43.63
N PRO A 184 -2.13 17.65 -43.70
CA PRO A 184 -2.70 16.43 -44.19
C PRO A 184 -2.29 16.15 -45.65
#